data_22f2a5c972e0c1507dd8a9f72067b9bf
#
_entry.id   22f2a5c972e0c1507dd8a9f72067b9bf
#
_cell.length_a   1.000
_cell.length_b   1.000
_cell.length_c   1.000
_cell.angle_alpha   90.00
_cell.angle_beta   90.00
_cell.angle_gamma   90.00
#
_symmetry.space_group_name_H-M   'P 1'
#
loop_
_entity.id
_entity.type
_entity.pdbx_description
1 polymer ?
#
loop_
_entity_poly.entity_id
_entity_poly.type
_entity_poly.pdbx_seq_one_letter_code
_entity_poly.pdbx_strand_id
1 'polypeptide(L)'
;ALMGFRDLLARVASTPQRTLLLAWLLSVVMFVDEYLNALTVTISMRGICDKNRIPREHLAVQANIMACCLCVTVPFTSWTAFSVGLISDFDLGFNDYLQAIPFMFYPLAMMLLSLLLALGVFPKVGGLKQAYQRVQSGGAPFEQNASAEKLVDIADVDESNVSSAWNAIIPLAALVGGTVLFDNDLLHGIIIALIVQFLLYVISKRMTVGEYFDHFFAGAKGMTSIAIVVGFGLMLSDANRELGLFD
;
A
#
# COMPACT_ATOMS: atom_id res chain seq x y z
N ALA A 1 -10.14 -12.01 1.92
CA ALA A 1 -10.49 -11.05 0.86
C ALA A 1 -9.33 -10.88 -0.14
N LEU A 2 -8.10 -10.63 0.31
CA LEU A 2 -6.93 -10.45 -0.56
C LEU A 2 -6.62 -11.67 -1.44
N MET A 3 -6.83 -12.87 -0.95
CA MET A 3 -6.63 -14.11 -1.70
C MET A 3 -7.67 -14.31 -2.82
N GLY A 4 -8.90 -13.82 -2.66
CA GLY A 4 -9.90 -13.85 -3.74
C GLY A 4 -9.51 -13.02 -4.95
N PHE A 5 -8.74 -11.93 -4.75
CA PHE A 5 -8.10 -11.17 -5.81
C PHE A 5 -7.01 -11.98 -6.52
N ARG A 6 -6.20 -12.74 -5.78
CA ARG A 6 -5.10 -13.53 -6.33
C ARG A 6 -5.57 -14.49 -7.43
N ASP A 7 -6.64 -15.22 -7.20
CA ASP A 7 -7.13 -16.22 -8.18
C ASP A 7 -7.72 -15.56 -9.43
N LEU A 8 -8.39 -14.41 -9.28
CA LEU A 8 -8.83 -13.60 -10.39
C LEU A 8 -7.64 -13.04 -11.18
N LEU A 9 -6.66 -12.49 -10.48
CA LEU A 9 -5.44 -11.94 -11.07
C LEU A 9 -4.61 -13.01 -11.77
N ALA A 10 -4.49 -14.21 -11.17
CA ALA A 10 -3.73 -15.33 -11.75
C ALA A 10 -4.31 -15.81 -13.11
N ARG A 11 -5.63 -15.70 -13.30
CA ARG A 11 -6.27 -16.05 -14.58
C ARG A 11 -5.95 -15.06 -15.70
N VAL A 12 -5.75 -13.78 -15.35
CA VAL A 12 -5.48 -12.69 -16.30
C VAL A 12 -3.98 -12.49 -16.51
N ALA A 13 -3.16 -12.81 -15.49
CA ALA A 13 -1.71 -12.63 -15.46
C ALA A 13 -0.96 -13.67 -16.30
N SER A 14 -1.22 -13.73 -17.60
CA SER A 14 -0.65 -14.72 -18.53
C SER A 14 0.73 -14.36 -19.07
N THR A 15 1.14 -13.11 -18.94
CA THR A 15 2.45 -12.59 -19.41
C THR A 15 3.11 -11.73 -18.35
N PRO A 16 4.46 -11.57 -18.38
CA PRO A 16 5.15 -10.70 -17.41
C PRO A 16 4.61 -9.27 -17.39
N GLN A 17 4.33 -8.67 -18.55
CA GLN A 17 3.79 -7.31 -18.61
C GLN A 17 2.39 -7.22 -17.98
N ARG A 18 1.50 -8.18 -18.29
CA ARG A 18 0.16 -8.22 -17.68
C ARG A 18 0.24 -8.42 -16.17
N THR A 19 1.16 -9.23 -15.69
CA THR A 19 1.39 -9.44 -14.26
C THR A 19 1.80 -8.15 -13.57
N LEU A 20 2.77 -7.42 -14.14
CA LEU A 20 3.22 -6.15 -13.59
C LEU A 20 2.15 -5.05 -13.67
N LEU A 21 1.39 -5.00 -14.77
CA LEU A 21 0.24 -4.09 -14.89
C LEU A 21 -0.84 -4.38 -13.86
N LEU A 22 -1.11 -5.65 -13.58
CA LEU A 22 -2.07 -6.04 -12.55
C LEU A 22 -1.57 -5.66 -11.15
N ALA A 23 -0.26 -5.81 -10.87
CA ALA A 23 0.34 -5.32 -9.63
C ALA A 23 0.22 -3.79 -9.51
N TRP A 24 0.42 -3.07 -10.62
CA TRP A 24 0.25 -1.62 -10.69
C TRP A 24 -1.20 -1.19 -10.39
N LEU A 25 -2.17 -1.83 -11.05
CA LEU A 25 -3.59 -1.56 -10.83
C LEU A 25 -4.04 -1.94 -9.41
N LEU A 26 -3.53 -3.04 -8.87
CA LEU A 26 -3.81 -3.43 -7.48
C LEU A 26 -3.30 -2.38 -6.50
N SER A 27 -2.11 -1.81 -6.75
CA SER A 27 -1.61 -0.68 -5.95
C SER A 27 -2.55 0.52 -6.01
N VAL A 28 -3.07 0.86 -7.20
CA VAL A 28 -4.04 1.97 -7.35
C VAL A 28 -5.32 1.72 -6.55
N VAL A 29 -5.80 0.48 -6.50
CA VAL A 29 -6.98 0.13 -5.69
C VAL A 29 -6.71 0.22 -4.19
N MET A 30 -5.48 -0.11 -3.76
CA MET A 30 -5.05 -0.13 -2.35
C MET A 30 -4.42 1.20 -1.90
N PHE A 31 -4.85 2.32 -2.44
CA PHE A 31 -4.23 3.65 -2.28
C PHE A 31 -4.24 4.23 -0.86
N VAL A 32 -5.08 3.72 0.04
CA VAL A 32 -5.46 4.36 1.32
C VAL A 32 -4.27 4.56 2.25
N ASP A 33 -3.39 3.57 2.31
CA ASP A 33 -2.25 3.57 3.21
C ASP A 33 -1.03 2.94 2.55
N GLU A 34 0.13 3.53 2.76
CA GLU A 34 1.41 3.11 2.17
C GLU A 34 1.78 1.68 2.55
N TYR A 35 1.71 1.37 3.85
CA TYR A 35 2.10 0.07 4.37
C TYR A 35 1.14 -1.02 3.89
N LEU A 36 -0.16 -0.77 3.97
CA LEU A 36 -1.20 -1.68 3.49
C LEU A 36 -1.04 -1.96 1.99
N ASN A 37 -0.76 -0.93 1.20
CA ASN A 37 -0.52 -1.05 -0.24
C ASN A 37 0.67 -1.97 -0.52
N ALA A 38 1.84 -1.63 0.01
CA ALA A 38 3.08 -2.39 -0.22
C ALA A 38 2.93 -3.85 0.20
N LEU A 39 2.37 -4.11 1.38
CA LEU A 39 2.17 -5.46 1.92
C LEU A 39 1.18 -6.27 1.06
N THR A 40 0.03 -5.68 0.74
CA THR A 40 -1.03 -6.34 -0.03
C THR A 40 -0.56 -6.73 -1.43
N VAL A 41 0.07 -5.78 -2.14
CA VAL A 41 0.57 -6.02 -3.50
C VAL A 41 1.67 -7.06 -3.50
N THR A 42 2.61 -6.98 -2.57
CA THR A 42 3.73 -7.91 -2.49
C THR A 42 3.25 -9.32 -2.18
N ILE A 43 2.41 -9.52 -1.17
CA ILE A 43 1.89 -10.84 -0.80
C ILE A 43 1.05 -11.44 -1.93
N SER A 44 0.14 -10.65 -2.52
CA SER A 44 -0.78 -11.14 -3.55
C SER A 44 -0.09 -11.49 -4.85
N MET A 45 0.94 -10.72 -5.24
CA MET A 45 1.57 -10.83 -6.56
C MET A 45 2.86 -11.66 -6.56
N ARG A 46 3.50 -11.91 -5.41
CA ARG A 46 4.77 -12.64 -5.31
C ARG A 46 4.74 -13.98 -6.06
N GLY A 47 3.79 -14.84 -5.74
CA GLY A 47 3.70 -16.17 -6.37
C GLY A 47 3.39 -16.13 -7.86
N ILE A 48 2.62 -15.10 -8.32
CA ILE A 48 2.32 -14.90 -9.74
C ILE A 48 3.55 -14.38 -10.48
N CYS A 49 4.33 -13.48 -9.86
CA CYS A 49 5.60 -13.00 -10.40
C CYS A 49 6.61 -14.14 -10.54
N ASP A 50 6.77 -14.97 -9.52
CA ASP A 50 7.67 -16.14 -9.55
C ASP A 50 7.30 -17.10 -10.69
N LYS A 51 6.00 -17.40 -10.86
CA LYS A 51 5.50 -18.25 -11.96
C LYS A 51 5.79 -17.66 -13.34
N ASN A 52 5.71 -16.35 -13.48
CA ASN A 52 5.98 -15.64 -14.73
C ASN A 52 7.45 -15.23 -14.90
N ARG A 53 8.35 -15.76 -14.05
CA ARG A 53 9.79 -15.47 -14.07
C ARG A 53 10.13 -13.97 -14.03
N ILE A 54 9.38 -13.23 -13.21
CA ILE A 54 9.64 -11.83 -12.92
C ILE A 54 10.49 -11.78 -11.66
N PRO A 55 11.63 -11.07 -11.65
CA PRO A 55 12.42 -10.88 -10.45
C PRO A 55 11.60 -10.20 -9.36
N ARG A 56 11.69 -10.71 -8.12
CA ARG A 56 10.99 -10.11 -6.96
C ARG A 56 11.46 -8.67 -6.69
N GLU A 57 12.67 -8.33 -7.09
CA GLU A 57 13.21 -6.97 -7.05
C GLU A 57 12.37 -6.00 -7.89
N HIS A 58 11.84 -6.44 -9.04
CA HIS A 58 10.93 -5.59 -9.83
C HIS A 58 9.62 -5.35 -9.07
N LEU A 59 9.03 -6.39 -8.53
CA LEU A 59 7.81 -6.26 -7.73
C LEU A 59 8.04 -5.35 -6.51
N ALA A 60 9.19 -5.49 -5.83
CA ALA A 60 9.55 -4.66 -4.67
C ALA A 60 9.70 -3.18 -5.05
N VAL A 61 10.43 -2.88 -6.14
CA VAL A 61 10.59 -1.51 -6.65
C VAL A 61 9.23 -0.91 -7.02
N GLN A 62 8.41 -1.66 -7.73
CA GLN A 62 7.10 -1.19 -8.17
C GLN A 62 6.15 -0.98 -6.99
N ALA A 63 6.07 -1.92 -6.06
CA ALA A 63 5.23 -1.82 -4.87
C ALA A 63 5.64 -0.62 -4.01
N ASN A 64 6.96 -0.41 -3.80
CA ASN A 64 7.46 0.73 -3.04
C ASN A 64 7.14 2.07 -3.72
N ILE A 65 7.42 2.20 -5.01
CA ILE A 65 7.10 3.43 -5.76
C ILE A 65 5.61 3.74 -5.67
N MET A 66 4.77 2.76 -5.96
CA MET A 66 3.32 2.97 -6.00
C MET A 66 2.75 3.27 -4.61
N ALA A 67 3.19 2.56 -3.58
CA ALA A 67 2.74 2.78 -2.21
C ALA A 67 3.06 4.20 -1.74
N CYS A 68 4.32 4.63 -1.85
CA CYS A 68 4.74 5.97 -1.41
C CYS A 68 4.11 7.10 -2.23
N CYS A 69 4.06 6.94 -3.58
CA CYS A 69 3.61 8.02 -4.45
C CYS A 69 2.09 8.19 -4.44
N LEU A 70 1.33 7.10 -4.37
CA LEU A 70 -0.13 7.18 -4.30
C LEU A 70 -0.60 7.81 -2.99
N CYS A 71 0.03 7.48 -1.87
CA CYS A 71 -0.35 8.01 -0.56
C CYS A 71 -0.25 9.55 -0.47
N VAL A 72 0.58 10.19 -1.27
CA VAL A 72 0.71 11.65 -1.27
C VAL A 72 -0.03 12.32 -2.41
N THR A 73 -0.47 11.59 -3.44
CA THR A 73 -1.16 12.17 -4.60
C THR A 73 -2.66 11.93 -4.59
N VAL A 74 -3.14 10.90 -3.89
CA VAL A 74 -4.57 10.63 -3.74
C VAL A 74 -5.09 11.38 -2.52
N PRO A 75 -6.17 12.18 -2.65
CA PRO A 75 -6.58 13.11 -1.59
C PRO A 75 -7.26 12.47 -0.35
N PHE A 76 -7.48 11.16 -0.34
CA PHE A 76 -8.20 10.46 0.74
C PHE A 76 -7.32 9.39 1.39
N THR A 77 -6.10 9.77 1.78
CA THR A 77 -5.10 8.88 2.35
C THR A 77 -4.65 9.35 3.73
N SER A 78 -3.97 8.47 4.46
CA SER A 78 -3.35 8.81 5.74
C SER A 78 -2.33 9.96 5.63
N TRP A 79 -1.53 9.98 4.55
CA TRP A 79 -0.54 11.02 4.31
C TRP A 79 -1.15 12.36 3.92
N THR A 80 -2.26 12.36 3.18
CA THR A 80 -3.00 13.61 2.90
C THR A 80 -3.53 14.22 4.19
N ALA A 81 -4.17 13.42 5.05
CA ALA A 81 -4.67 13.92 6.34
C ALA A 81 -3.53 14.49 7.21
N PHE A 82 -2.40 13.79 7.27
CA PHE A 82 -1.20 14.26 7.97
C PHE A 82 -0.67 15.58 7.39
N SER A 83 -0.52 15.66 6.07
CA SER A 83 0.00 16.87 5.41
C SER A 83 -0.93 18.07 5.57
N VAL A 84 -2.25 17.86 5.45
CA VAL A 84 -3.25 18.91 5.71
C VAL A 84 -3.16 19.40 7.16
N GLY A 85 -2.96 18.48 8.12
CA GLY A 85 -2.73 18.85 9.51
C GLY A 85 -1.51 19.75 9.70
N LEU A 86 -0.39 19.46 9.02
CA LEU A 86 0.81 20.27 9.10
C LEU A 86 0.67 21.68 8.49
N ILE A 87 -0.08 21.81 7.39
CA ILE A 87 -0.26 23.11 6.73
C ILE A 87 -1.36 23.96 7.39
N SER A 88 -2.18 23.37 8.25
CA SER A 88 -3.24 24.10 8.97
C SER A 88 -2.71 25.21 9.88
N ASP A 89 -1.48 25.08 10.38
CA ASP A 89 -0.79 26.11 11.16
C ASP A 89 -0.53 27.41 10.35
N PHE A 90 -0.63 27.33 9.02
CA PHE A 90 -0.43 28.45 8.07
C PHE A 90 -1.75 28.94 7.46
N ASP A 91 -2.90 28.63 8.07
CA ASP A 91 -4.24 28.93 7.53
C ASP A 91 -4.51 28.29 6.15
N LEU A 92 -3.78 27.22 5.82
CA LEU A 92 -3.97 26.42 4.61
C LEU A 92 -4.74 25.14 4.95
N GLY A 93 -5.54 24.67 4.00
CA GLY A 93 -6.40 23.52 4.24
C GLY A 93 -6.39 22.47 3.11
N PHE A 94 -7.38 21.62 3.15
CA PHE A 94 -7.52 20.51 2.19
C PHE A 94 -7.58 20.99 0.72
N ASN A 95 -8.25 22.11 0.44
CA ASN A 95 -8.33 22.65 -0.92
C ASN A 95 -6.96 23.12 -1.44
N ASP A 96 -6.12 23.67 -0.57
CA ASP A 96 -4.77 24.11 -0.94
C ASP A 96 -3.89 22.90 -1.23
N TYR A 97 -4.03 21.84 -0.45
CA TYR A 97 -3.36 20.57 -0.73
C TYR A 97 -3.78 19.99 -2.09
N LEU A 98 -5.08 19.99 -2.42
CA LEU A 98 -5.57 19.52 -3.73
C LEU A 98 -4.95 20.32 -4.88
N GLN A 99 -4.83 21.64 -4.73
CA GLN A 99 -4.20 22.48 -5.75
C GLN A 99 -2.69 22.24 -5.88
N ALA A 100 -2.03 21.73 -4.84
CA ALA A 100 -0.60 21.39 -4.87
C ALA A 100 -0.33 20.06 -5.58
N ILE A 101 -1.27 19.11 -5.62
CA ILE A 101 -1.07 17.77 -6.20
C ILE A 101 -0.52 17.81 -7.64
N PRO A 102 -1.02 18.60 -8.58
CA PRO A 102 -0.48 18.68 -9.94
C PRO A 102 0.99 19.14 -10.03
N PHE A 103 1.49 19.79 -8.99
CA PHE A 103 2.88 20.28 -8.88
C PHE A 103 3.79 19.30 -8.13
N MET A 104 3.29 18.18 -7.67
CA MET A 104 4.07 17.11 -7.06
C MET A 104 4.76 16.29 -8.16
N PHE A 105 5.74 16.87 -8.84
CA PHE A 105 6.38 16.28 -10.03
C PHE A 105 7.07 14.94 -9.75
N TYR A 106 7.70 14.79 -8.56
CA TYR A 106 8.41 13.56 -8.21
C TYR A 106 7.47 12.34 -8.14
N PRO A 107 6.41 12.32 -7.30
CA PRO A 107 5.52 11.17 -7.24
C PRO A 107 4.81 10.90 -8.57
N LEU A 108 4.38 11.93 -9.30
CA LEU A 108 3.74 11.77 -10.61
C LEU A 108 4.69 11.15 -11.64
N ALA A 109 5.95 11.62 -11.71
CA ALA A 109 6.97 11.06 -12.59
C ALA A 109 7.33 9.62 -12.22
N MET A 110 7.42 9.30 -10.91
CA MET A 110 7.73 7.95 -10.44
C MET A 110 6.61 6.95 -10.72
N MET A 111 5.35 7.34 -10.56
CA MET A 111 4.19 6.50 -10.94
C MET A 111 4.19 6.23 -12.45
N LEU A 112 4.46 7.24 -13.27
CA LEU A 112 4.59 7.09 -14.72
C LEU A 112 5.77 6.17 -15.07
N LEU A 113 6.93 6.35 -14.44
CA LEU A 113 8.10 5.50 -14.64
C LEU A 113 7.79 4.04 -14.26
N SER A 114 7.13 3.81 -13.14
CA SER A 114 6.68 2.49 -12.71
C SER A 114 5.76 1.83 -13.74
N LEU A 115 4.83 2.59 -14.32
CA LEU A 115 3.96 2.12 -15.40
C LEU A 115 4.75 1.76 -16.66
N LEU A 116 5.68 2.61 -17.09
CA LEU A 116 6.52 2.38 -18.27
C LEU A 116 7.45 1.16 -18.09
N LEU A 117 7.94 0.93 -16.86
CA LEU A 117 8.69 -0.28 -16.50
C LEU A 117 7.81 -1.53 -16.57
N ALA A 118 6.58 -1.46 -16.08
CA ALA A 118 5.62 -2.56 -16.11
C ALA A 118 5.21 -2.92 -17.54
N LEU A 119 5.05 -1.93 -18.41
CA LEU A 119 4.78 -2.11 -19.83
C LEU A 119 6.01 -2.63 -20.61
N GLY A 120 7.21 -2.54 -20.03
CA GLY A 120 8.46 -2.92 -20.69
C GLY A 120 8.97 -1.92 -21.70
N VAL A 121 8.42 -0.69 -21.72
CA VAL A 121 8.84 0.42 -22.60
C VAL A 121 10.14 1.05 -22.09
N PHE A 122 10.26 1.20 -20.77
CA PHE A 122 11.46 1.77 -20.18
C PHE A 122 12.56 0.71 -19.99
N PRO A 123 13.83 1.01 -20.33
CA PRO A 123 14.92 0.06 -20.21
C PRO A 123 15.20 -0.30 -18.74
N LYS A 124 15.45 -1.57 -18.49
CA LYS A 124 15.89 -2.04 -17.18
C LYS A 124 17.34 -1.66 -16.97
N VAL A 125 17.64 -0.91 -15.90
CA VAL A 125 18.98 -0.39 -15.60
C VAL A 125 19.46 -0.87 -14.23
N GLY A 126 20.75 -0.76 -13.97
CA GLY A 126 21.37 -1.04 -12.67
C GLY A 126 21.04 -2.43 -12.13
N GLY A 127 20.69 -2.52 -10.85
CA GLY A 127 20.35 -3.76 -10.15
C GLY A 127 19.16 -4.49 -10.74
N LEU A 128 18.17 -3.76 -11.27
CA LEU A 128 17.02 -4.38 -11.94
C LEU A 128 17.42 -5.15 -13.20
N LYS A 129 18.36 -4.63 -13.98
CA LYS A 129 18.92 -5.33 -15.16
C LYS A 129 19.61 -6.63 -14.73
N GLN A 130 20.42 -6.57 -13.68
CA GLN A 130 21.12 -7.75 -13.15
C GLN A 130 20.14 -8.81 -12.65
N ALA A 131 19.09 -8.42 -11.95
CA ALA A 131 18.03 -9.31 -11.48
C ALA A 131 17.35 -10.04 -12.65
N TYR A 132 17.02 -9.33 -13.73
CA TYR A 132 16.47 -9.93 -14.93
C TYR A 132 17.46 -10.87 -15.64
N GLN A 133 18.72 -10.52 -15.72
CA GLN A 133 19.77 -11.39 -16.29
C GLN A 133 19.91 -12.68 -15.47
N ARG A 134 19.91 -12.60 -14.14
CA ARG A 134 19.92 -13.77 -13.25
C ARG A 134 18.76 -14.72 -13.55
N VAL A 135 17.54 -14.20 -13.66
CA VAL A 135 16.35 -15.03 -13.93
C VAL A 135 16.37 -15.61 -15.35
N GLN A 136 16.85 -14.86 -16.35
CA GLN A 136 16.98 -15.33 -17.73
C GLN A 136 18.04 -16.43 -17.89
N SER A 137 19.12 -16.38 -17.09
CA SER A 137 20.14 -17.44 -17.07
C SER A 137 19.72 -18.69 -16.30
N GLY A 138 18.47 -18.79 -15.86
CA GLY A 138 17.93 -19.95 -15.13
C GLY A 138 18.07 -19.85 -13.60
N GLY A 139 18.54 -18.71 -13.07
CA GLY A 139 18.61 -18.43 -11.64
C GLY A 139 17.24 -18.21 -11.00
N ALA A 140 17.20 -18.25 -9.66
CA ALA A 140 15.99 -18.01 -8.89
C ALA A 140 15.43 -16.59 -9.10
N PRO A 141 14.09 -16.42 -9.03
CA PRO A 141 13.46 -15.09 -9.11
C PRO A 141 13.81 -14.16 -7.94
N PHE A 142 14.52 -14.64 -6.93
CA PHE A 142 14.95 -13.91 -5.75
C PHE A 142 16.42 -14.21 -5.44
N GLU A 143 17.07 -13.31 -4.73
CA GLU A 143 18.44 -13.49 -4.28
C GLU A 143 18.47 -14.36 -3.02
N GLN A 144 19.20 -15.47 -3.05
CA GLN A 144 19.22 -16.49 -1.98
C GLN A 144 19.78 -15.98 -0.64
N ASN A 145 20.50 -14.85 -0.65
CA ASN A 145 21.08 -14.24 0.56
C ASN A 145 20.18 -13.18 1.21
N ALA A 146 18.97 -12.96 0.69
CA ALA A 146 18.09 -11.97 1.26
C ALA A 146 17.50 -12.49 2.58
N SER A 147 17.96 -11.91 3.69
CA SER A 147 17.41 -12.11 5.05
C SER A 147 15.91 -11.75 5.16
N ALA A 148 15.32 -11.29 4.07
CA ALA A 148 13.93 -10.92 3.93
C ALA A 148 12.96 -12.11 4.03
N GLU A 149 13.42 -13.34 3.89
CA GLU A 149 12.55 -14.52 4.04
C GLU A 149 12.01 -14.65 5.46
N LYS A 150 12.74 -14.17 6.47
CA LYS A 150 12.30 -14.16 7.89
C LYS A 150 11.27 -13.06 8.22
N LEU A 151 11.17 -12.00 7.42
CA LEU A 151 10.17 -10.94 7.63
C LEU A 151 8.81 -11.27 6.98
N VAL A 152 8.77 -12.26 6.10
CA VAL A 152 7.56 -12.66 5.36
C VAL A 152 6.85 -13.88 5.96
N ASP A 153 7.44 -14.53 6.97
CA ASP A 153 6.75 -15.52 7.84
C ASP A 153 5.58 -14.92 8.66
N ILE A 154 5.33 -13.60 8.52
CA ILE A 154 4.17 -12.92 9.09
C ILE A 154 2.85 -13.31 8.39
N ALA A 155 2.90 -14.01 7.27
CA ALA A 155 1.73 -14.46 6.56
C ALA A 155 1.81 -15.95 6.16
N ASP A 156 1.82 -16.84 7.14
CA ASP A 156 1.10 -18.10 7.00
C ASP A 156 -0.41 -17.76 6.92
N VAL A 157 -0.77 -17.14 5.78
CA VAL A 157 -2.18 -16.91 5.48
C VAL A 157 -2.74 -18.25 5.10
N ASP A 158 -3.57 -18.80 5.97
CA ASP A 158 -4.31 -20.02 5.75
C ASP A 158 -5.03 -19.95 4.39
N GLU A 159 -4.50 -20.66 3.39
CA GLU A 159 -5.02 -20.68 2.02
C GLU A 159 -6.42 -21.32 1.96
N SER A 160 -6.90 -21.95 3.03
CA SER A 160 -8.16 -22.68 3.06
C SER A 160 -9.41 -21.80 3.14
N ASN A 161 -9.28 -20.51 3.55
CA ASN A 161 -10.41 -19.60 3.77
C ASN A 161 -10.36 -18.36 2.87
N VAL A 162 -10.39 -18.55 1.56
CA VAL A 162 -10.40 -17.45 0.59
C VAL A 162 -11.74 -16.70 0.64
N SER A 163 -11.73 -15.50 1.17
CA SER A 163 -12.88 -14.62 1.25
C SER A 163 -13.05 -13.79 -0.04
N SER A 164 -14.30 -13.46 -0.41
CA SER A 164 -14.61 -12.65 -1.58
C SER A 164 -13.91 -11.27 -1.55
N ALA A 165 -13.47 -10.79 -2.71
CA ALA A 165 -12.87 -9.46 -2.87
C ALA A 165 -13.76 -8.31 -2.36
N TRP A 166 -15.09 -8.48 -2.44
CA TRP A 166 -16.07 -7.51 -1.92
C TRP A 166 -15.92 -7.20 -0.45
N ASN A 167 -15.39 -8.14 0.34
CA ASN A 167 -15.16 -7.93 1.76
C ASN A 167 -14.01 -6.94 2.05
N ALA A 168 -13.13 -6.67 1.09
CA ALA A 168 -12.15 -5.59 1.18
C ALA A 168 -12.69 -4.29 0.56
N ILE A 169 -13.42 -4.39 -0.55
CA ILE A 169 -13.91 -3.22 -1.30
C ILE A 169 -14.97 -2.44 -0.51
N ILE A 170 -15.89 -3.15 0.17
CA ILE A 170 -16.99 -2.48 0.91
C ILE A 170 -16.47 -1.60 2.06
N PRO A 171 -15.58 -2.07 2.97
CA PRO A 171 -15.00 -1.20 4.00
C PRO A 171 -14.16 -0.06 3.42
N LEU A 172 -13.46 -0.29 2.30
CA LEU A 172 -12.69 0.74 1.62
C LEU A 172 -13.60 1.83 1.03
N ALA A 173 -14.70 1.43 0.38
CA ALA A 173 -15.69 2.37 -0.10
C ALA A 173 -16.38 3.15 1.04
N ALA A 174 -16.62 2.48 2.19
CA ALA A 174 -17.15 3.10 3.38
C ALA A 174 -16.16 4.11 4.00
N LEU A 175 -14.85 3.83 3.95
CA LEU A 175 -13.81 4.76 4.37
C LEU A 175 -13.85 6.04 3.55
N VAL A 176 -13.77 5.91 2.22
CA VAL A 176 -13.77 7.06 1.30
C VAL A 176 -15.08 7.83 1.40
N GLY A 177 -16.21 7.13 1.37
CA GLY A 177 -17.55 7.75 1.49
C GLY A 177 -17.73 8.47 2.83
N GLY A 178 -17.30 7.85 3.92
CA GLY A 178 -17.34 8.46 5.26
C GLY A 178 -16.44 9.69 5.35
N THR A 179 -15.22 9.64 4.84
CA THR A 179 -14.30 10.78 4.82
C THR A 179 -14.92 11.97 4.06
N VAL A 180 -15.50 11.74 2.88
CA VAL A 180 -16.14 12.80 2.07
C VAL A 180 -17.39 13.36 2.75
N LEU A 181 -18.19 12.51 3.39
CA LEU A 181 -19.43 12.94 4.07
C LEU A 181 -19.18 13.82 5.30
N PHE A 182 -18.01 13.69 5.93
CA PHE A 182 -17.62 14.46 7.11
C PHE A 182 -16.50 15.47 6.78
N ASP A 183 -16.72 16.28 5.75
CA ASP A 183 -15.84 17.40 5.37
C ASP A 183 -14.36 17.02 5.17
N ASN A 184 -14.13 15.83 4.63
CA ASN A 184 -12.81 15.23 4.41
C ASN A 184 -12.05 14.87 5.71
N ASP A 185 -12.79 14.63 6.79
CA ASP A 185 -12.21 14.11 8.03
C ASP A 185 -11.98 12.59 7.93
N LEU A 186 -10.71 12.21 7.80
CA LEU A 186 -10.30 10.81 7.69
C LEU A 186 -10.63 10.01 8.95
N LEU A 187 -10.61 10.61 10.13
CA LEU A 187 -10.90 9.91 11.39
C LEU A 187 -12.35 9.40 11.41
N HIS A 188 -13.30 10.24 10.99
CA HIS A 188 -14.70 9.82 10.85
C HIS A 188 -14.85 8.76 9.77
N GLY A 189 -14.13 8.86 8.66
CA GLY A 189 -14.08 7.82 7.62
C GLY A 189 -13.60 6.48 8.15
N ILE A 190 -12.53 6.46 8.95
CA ILE A 190 -11.98 5.26 9.58
C ILE A 190 -12.99 4.62 10.54
N ILE A 191 -13.65 5.42 11.39
CA ILE A 191 -14.66 4.91 12.34
C ILE A 191 -15.82 4.25 11.57
N ILE A 192 -16.32 4.88 10.52
CA ILE A 192 -17.39 4.32 9.68
C ILE A 192 -16.92 3.01 9.01
N ALA A 193 -15.72 3.01 8.46
CA ALA A 193 -15.16 1.81 7.81
C ALA A 193 -15.04 0.65 8.80
N LEU A 194 -14.58 0.90 10.03
CA LEU A 194 -14.47 -0.11 11.10
C LEU A 194 -15.85 -0.66 11.49
N ILE A 195 -16.86 0.21 11.62
CA ILE A 195 -18.24 -0.21 11.92
C ILE A 195 -18.78 -1.07 10.77
N VAL A 196 -18.64 -0.63 9.52
CA VAL A 196 -19.08 -1.38 8.34
C VAL A 196 -18.36 -2.71 8.24
N GLN A 197 -17.05 -2.74 8.49
CA GLN A 197 -16.25 -3.96 8.50
C GLN A 197 -16.72 -4.93 9.60
N PHE A 198 -16.93 -4.43 10.82
CA PHE A 198 -17.44 -5.22 11.94
C PHE A 198 -18.78 -5.86 11.58
N LEU A 199 -19.74 -5.07 11.12
CA LEU A 199 -21.06 -5.56 10.73
C LEU A 199 -20.96 -6.58 9.59
N LEU A 200 -20.15 -6.30 8.56
CA LEU A 200 -19.97 -7.18 7.43
C LEU A 200 -19.39 -8.54 7.82
N TYR A 201 -18.38 -8.59 8.70
CA TYR A 201 -17.73 -9.84 9.08
C TYR A 201 -18.48 -10.63 10.15
N VAL A 202 -19.06 -9.93 11.14
CA VAL A 202 -19.78 -10.57 12.26
C VAL A 202 -21.18 -11.00 11.85
N ILE A 203 -21.95 -10.15 11.14
CA ILE A 203 -23.31 -10.50 10.68
C ILE A 203 -23.27 -11.62 9.63
N SER A 204 -22.28 -11.59 8.72
CA SER A 204 -22.12 -12.67 7.75
C SER A 204 -21.54 -13.96 8.35
N LYS A 205 -21.38 -14.02 9.69
CA LYS A 205 -20.86 -15.18 10.44
C LYS A 205 -19.51 -15.70 9.93
N ARG A 206 -18.70 -14.81 9.39
CA ARG A 206 -17.34 -15.13 8.91
C ARG A 206 -16.30 -15.07 10.01
N MET A 207 -16.59 -14.31 11.05
CA MET A 207 -15.78 -14.13 12.25
C MET A 207 -16.68 -14.02 13.46
N THR A 208 -16.23 -14.51 14.58
CA THR A 208 -16.82 -14.19 15.89
C THR A 208 -16.39 -12.79 16.32
N VAL A 209 -17.11 -12.21 17.26
CA VAL A 209 -16.76 -10.91 17.85
C VAL A 209 -15.35 -10.94 18.45
N GLY A 210 -15.00 -12.05 19.15
CA GLY A 210 -13.68 -12.23 19.74
C GLY A 210 -12.58 -12.22 18.69
N GLU A 211 -12.69 -13.04 17.62
CA GLU A 211 -11.74 -13.09 16.54
C GLU A 211 -11.56 -11.73 15.83
N TYR A 212 -12.66 -10.97 15.66
CA TYR A 212 -12.58 -9.63 15.07
C TYR A 212 -11.71 -8.70 15.92
N PHE A 213 -11.91 -8.67 17.23
CA PHE A 213 -11.11 -7.84 18.13
C PHE A 213 -9.68 -8.34 18.27
N ASP A 214 -9.44 -9.65 18.24
CA ASP A 214 -8.07 -10.20 18.22
C ASP A 214 -7.29 -9.75 16.98
N HIS A 215 -7.91 -9.78 15.81
CA HIS A 215 -7.30 -9.26 14.57
C HIS A 215 -7.12 -7.74 14.60
N PHE A 216 -8.07 -7.00 15.16
CA PHE A 216 -7.96 -5.55 15.34
C PHE A 216 -6.76 -5.19 16.21
N PHE A 217 -6.63 -5.83 17.38
CA PHE A 217 -5.50 -5.59 18.29
C PHE A 217 -4.17 -6.08 17.71
N ALA A 218 -4.16 -7.18 16.97
CA ALA A 218 -2.96 -7.64 16.27
C ALA A 218 -2.50 -6.62 15.22
N GLY A 219 -3.43 -6.05 14.45
CA GLY A 219 -3.16 -4.97 13.51
C GLY A 219 -2.62 -3.71 14.20
N ALA A 220 -3.28 -3.26 15.26
CA ALA A 220 -2.84 -2.11 16.04
C ALA A 220 -1.44 -2.31 16.64
N LYS A 221 -1.14 -3.50 17.17
CA LYS A 221 0.18 -3.86 17.66
C LYS A 221 1.24 -3.83 16.54
N GLY A 222 0.90 -4.29 15.33
CA GLY A 222 1.79 -4.22 14.17
C GLY A 222 2.17 -2.78 13.79
N MET A 223 1.28 -1.81 14.01
CA MET A 223 1.50 -0.40 13.72
C MET A 223 2.23 0.37 14.82
N THR A 224 2.42 -0.21 16.00
CA THR A 224 3.02 0.48 17.16
C THR A 224 4.43 1.02 16.86
N SER A 225 5.28 0.21 16.20
CA SER A 225 6.64 0.66 15.85
C SER A 225 6.64 1.84 14.90
N ILE A 226 5.73 1.86 13.92
CA ILE A 226 5.59 2.96 12.96
C ILE A 226 5.11 4.21 13.68
N ALA A 227 4.10 4.10 14.54
CA ALA A 227 3.58 5.20 15.34
C ALA A 227 4.67 5.83 16.24
N ILE A 228 5.52 5.01 16.86
CA ILE A 228 6.66 5.47 17.66
C ILE A 228 7.67 6.24 16.79
N VAL A 229 8.04 5.72 15.63
CA VAL A 229 8.99 6.37 14.71
C VAL A 229 8.44 7.72 14.23
N VAL A 230 7.16 7.78 13.85
CA VAL A 230 6.51 9.02 13.45
C VAL A 230 6.48 10.02 14.62
N GLY A 231 6.13 9.58 15.83
CA GLY A 231 6.14 10.39 17.03
C GLY A 231 7.52 11.01 17.31
N PHE A 232 8.59 10.21 17.24
CA PHE A 232 9.96 10.72 17.37
C PHE A 232 10.33 11.70 16.24
N GLY A 233 9.87 11.46 15.01
CA GLY A 233 10.07 12.39 13.89
C GLY A 233 9.43 13.76 14.15
N LEU A 234 8.22 13.79 14.68
CA LEU A 234 7.53 15.03 15.06
C LEU A 234 8.26 15.74 16.20
N MET A 235 8.64 15.02 17.26
CA MET A 235 9.43 15.60 18.37
C MET A 235 10.76 16.19 17.90
N LEU A 236 11.45 15.52 16.95
CA LEU A 236 12.68 16.04 16.36
C LEU A 236 12.41 17.30 15.52
N SER A 237 11.31 17.34 14.79
CA SER A 237 10.89 18.52 14.02
C SER A 237 10.65 19.71 14.93
N ASP A 238 9.92 19.52 16.03
CA ASP A 238 9.65 20.56 17.02
C ASP A 238 10.93 21.06 17.68
N ALA A 239 11.82 20.15 18.08
CA ALA A 239 13.12 20.52 18.66
C ALA A 239 13.98 21.34 17.67
N ASN A 240 13.99 20.99 16.39
CA ASN A 240 14.69 21.75 15.36
C ASN A 240 14.10 23.15 15.16
N ARG A 241 12.76 23.28 15.25
CA ARG A 241 12.06 24.57 15.19
C ARG A 241 12.43 25.45 16.38
N GLU A 242 12.44 24.90 17.60
CA GLU A 242 12.85 25.62 18.80
C GLU A 242 14.32 26.07 18.78
N LEU A 243 15.18 25.32 18.11
CA LEU A 243 16.59 25.63 17.90
C LEU A 243 16.84 26.66 16.78
N GLY A 244 15.79 27.09 16.05
CA GLY A 244 15.92 28.03 14.93
C GLY A 244 16.64 27.46 13.71
N LEU A 245 16.60 26.13 13.52
CA LEU A 245 17.30 25.49 12.40
C LEU A 245 16.52 25.58 11.07
N PHE A 246 15.30 26.10 11.10
CA PHE A 246 14.43 26.28 9.94
C PHE A 246 14.17 27.76 9.59
N ASP A 247 14.86 28.71 10.24
CA ASP A 247 14.79 30.15 9.97
C ASP A 247 15.80 30.57 8.89
#